data_c09587467ad0f2c28aa0dd5e77237b63
#
_entry.id   c09587467ad0f2c28aa0dd5e77237b63
#
_cell.length_a   1.000
_cell.length_b   1.000
_cell.length_c   1.000
_cell.angle_alpha   90.00
_cell.angle_beta   90.00
_cell.angle_gamma   90.00
#
_symmetry.space_group_name_H-M   'P 1'
#
loop_
_entity.id
_entity.type
_entity.pdbx_description
1 polymer ?
#
loop_
_entity_poly.entity_id
_entity_poly.type
_entity_poly.pdbx_seq_one_letter_code
_entity_poly.pdbx_strand_id
1 'polypeptide(L)'
;MAELEKNRYYAITLKANSNIGWDVYEQATYDDAGIRLFGNGIKDNERFLFFPLDGGSYAIVNKNSGKAVTTGSGWIAPNTMSHDPEALKQAKWTGAATDKWNLRDAGNGYHEIVNQGYGKVASYAKAGIGPLAVDYVDLDNSNPSDPDRVFSIFDGTVEFFGQEMKLFDDTFSLPNLPVTGTRPDAPNYTGGIDQQLPQTSNSVVVGASLVPCIMVNDNQASDYTKIHNSPYYTLVKEEYWDKTFSAVIPAGLTRNYTFKTGVTSVDQQKMTDTLSMKIGADFGLKFGDASAAIKSEISRTIQTEISTTNTEASEETITSTVTSEPGKTTGFTEYQLATKYTLKRADGSIVSDPWVVKNNKITVARKNTQ
;
A
#
# COMPACT_ATOMS: atom_id res chain seq x y z
N MET A 1 -6.58 -3.01 -23.81
CA MET A 1 -7.53 -2.70 -22.72
C MET A 1 -7.18 -1.33 -22.14
N ALA A 2 -8.11 -0.40 -22.00
CA ALA A 2 -7.85 0.82 -21.25
C ALA A 2 -7.62 0.41 -19.77
N GLU A 3 -6.56 0.94 -19.16
CA GLU A 3 -6.27 0.70 -17.74
C GLU A 3 -7.40 1.33 -16.90
N LEU A 4 -7.90 0.60 -15.90
CA LEU A 4 -8.93 1.15 -15.01
C LEU A 4 -8.35 2.31 -14.20
N GLU A 5 -9.13 3.39 -14.09
CA GLU A 5 -8.73 4.55 -13.31
C GLU A 5 -8.71 4.20 -11.82
N LYS A 6 -7.57 4.40 -11.17
CA LYS A 6 -7.37 4.04 -9.76
C LYS A 6 -8.14 4.91 -8.75
N ASN A 7 -8.78 5.97 -9.22
CA ASN A 7 -9.59 6.90 -8.42
C ASN A 7 -11.05 6.96 -8.86
N ARG A 8 -11.56 5.88 -9.47
CA ARG A 8 -12.95 5.75 -9.92
C ARG A 8 -13.58 4.49 -9.37
N TYR A 9 -14.83 4.60 -8.92
CA TYR A 9 -15.66 3.46 -8.58
C TYR A 9 -16.44 2.99 -9.82
N TYR A 10 -16.57 1.68 -9.96
CA TYR A 10 -17.21 1.00 -11.08
C TYR A 10 -18.36 0.14 -10.59
N ALA A 11 -19.40 -0.03 -11.40
CA ALA A 11 -20.33 -1.14 -11.28
C ALA A 11 -19.82 -2.34 -12.06
N ILE A 12 -20.14 -3.55 -11.61
CA ILE A 12 -19.77 -4.81 -12.27
C ILE A 12 -21.07 -5.49 -12.67
N THR A 13 -21.44 -5.43 -13.96
CA THR A 13 -22.74 -5.90 -14.45
C THR A 13 -22.60 -7.18 -15.27
N LEU A 14 -23.59 -8.07 -15.16
CA LEU A 14 -23.60 -9.36 -15.86
C LEU A 14 -23.91 -9.18 -17.35
N LYS A 15 -23.18 -9.85 -18.23
CA LYS A 15 -23.44 -9.81 -19.68
C LYS A 15 -24.79 -10.41 -20.06
N ALA A 16 -25.19 -11.51 -19.44
CA ALA A 16 -26.49 -12.15 -19.69
C ALA A 16 -27.66 -11.24 -19.34
N ASN A 17 -27.49 -10.32 -18.38
CA ASN A 17 -28.50 -9.35 -17.97
C ASN A 17 -27.82 -8.09 -17.41
N SER A 18 -27.63 -7.08 -18.22
CA SER A 18 -26.95 -5.82 -17.83
C SER A 18 -27.72 -4.99 -16.79
N ASN A 19 -28.94 -5.36 -16.44
CA ASN A 19 -29.71 -4.69 -15.38
C ASN A 19 -29.39 -5.21 -13.97
N ILE A 20 -28.58 -6.27 -13.86
CA ILE A 20 -28.11 -6.80 -12.57
C ILE A 20 -26.59 -6.78 -12.51
N GLY A 21 -26.08 -6.45 -11.36
CA GLY A 21 -24.63 -6.38 -11.10
C GLY A 21 -24.27 -6.91 -9.73
N TRP A 22 -23.02 -6.87 -9.41
CA TRP A 22 -22.50 -7.24 -8.10
C TRP A 22 -23.05 -6.30 -7.04
N ASP A 23 -23.62 -6.87 -5.99
CA ASP A 23 -24.26 -6.21 -4.86
C ASP A 23 -23.82 -6.89 -3.57
N VAL A 24 -23.24 -6.14 -2.65
CA VAL A 24 -22.97 -6.66 -1.30
C VAL A 24 -24.31 -6.76 -0.56
N TYR A 25 -24.65 -7.97 -0.11
CA TYR A 25 -25.92 -8.29 0.53
C TYR A 25 -26.35 -7.25 1.59
N GLU A 26 -27.55 -6.67 1.41
CA GLU A 26 -28.19 -5.71 2.33
C GLU A 26 -27.29 -4.55 2.78
N GLN A 27 -26.37 -4.08 1.93
CA GLN A 27 -25.42 -3.00 2.25
C GLN A 27 -24.54 -3.32 3.48
N ALA A 28 -24.24 -4.60 3.69
CA ALA A 28 -23.46 -5.07 4.82
C ALA A 28 -22.06 -4.44 4.86
N THR A 29 -21.56 -4.17 6.07
CA THR A 29 -20.21 -3.67 6.33
C THR A 29 -19.35 -4.66 7.13
N TYR A 30 -19.89 -5.85 7.44
CA TYR A 30 -19.20 -6.92 8.16
C TYR A 30 -18.51 -7.90 7.19
N ASP A 31 -17.60 -8.70 7.73
CA ASP A 31 -16.93 -9.76 6.99
C ASP A 31 -17.90 -10.91 6.66
N ASP A 32 -17.61 -11.64 5.59
CA ASP A 32 -18.37 -12.78 5.09
C ASP A 32 -19.75 -12.47 4.50
N ALA A 33 -20.10 -11.20 4.29
CA ALA A 33 -21.29 -10.86 3.53
C ALA A 33 -21.14 -11.25 2.06
N GLY A 34 -22.10 -11.99 1.52
CA GLY A 34 -22.08 -12.52 0.16
C GLY A 34 -22.22 -11.45 -0.92
N ILE A 35 -21.67 -11.71 -2.09
CA ILE A 35 -21.86 -10.90 -3.30
C ILE A 35 -23.01 -11.49 -4.10
N ARG A 36 -24.10 -10.73 -4.22
CA ARG A 36 -25.28 -11.09 -5.02
C ARG A 36 -25.23 -10.47 -6.39
N LEU A 37 -26.10 -10.94 -7.25
CA LEU A 37 -26.45 -10.28 -8.51
C LEU A 37 -27.81 -9.58 -8.33
N PHE A 38 -27.73 -8.27 -8.06
CA PHE A 38 -28.89 -7.44 -7.80
C PHE A 38 -28.57 -5.97 -8.05
N GLY A 39 -29.57 -5.19 -8.47
CA GLY A 39 -29.35 -3.76 -8.74
C GLY A 39 -28.50 -3.48 -10.00
N ASN A 40 -28.24 -2.22 -10.25
CA ASN A 40 -27.61 -1.73 -11.48
C ASN A 40 -26.44 -0.76 -11.25
N GLY A 41 -25.84 -0.78 -10.08
CA GLY A 41 -24.66 0.05 -9.76
C GLY A 41 -24.99 1.46 -9.26
N ILE A 42 -26.22 1.72 -8.78
CA ILE A 42 -26.61 3.05 -8.29
C ILE A 42 -26.16 3.26 -6.86
N LYS A 43 -26.24 2.24 -5.99
CA LYS A 43 -25.92 2.33 -4.57
C LYS A 43 -24.44 2.06 -4.29
N ASP A 44 -23.96 2.53 -3.14
CA ASP A 44 -22.54 2.35 -2.75
C ASP A 44 -22.15 0.88 -2.56
N ASN A 45 -23.06 0.01 -2.11
CA ASN A 45 -22.81 -1.43 -2.00
C ASN A 45 -22.78 -2.18 -3.36
N GLU A 46 -23.16 -1.50 -4.44
CA GLU A 46 -23.13 -1.99 -5.83
C GLU A 46 -21.92 -1.43 -6.60
N ARG A 47 -21.03 -0.65 -5.95
CA ARG A 47 -19.86 -0.02 -6.56
C ARG A 47 -18.56 -0.50 -5.95
N PHE A 48 -17.55 -0.62 -6.81
CA PHE A 48 -16.28 -1.23 -6.45
C PHE A 48 -15.12 -0.39 -6.98
N LEU A 49 -14.09 -0.27 -6.15
CA LEU A 49 -12.80 0.32 -6.50
C LEU A 49 -11.81 -0.80 -6.82
N PHE A 50 -11.09 -0.65 -7.91
CA PHE A 50 -10.06 -1.59 -8.35
C PHE A 50 -8.69 -1.02 -7.98
N PHE A 51 -8.10 -1.51 -6.89
CA PHE A 51 -6.73 -1.16 -6.53
C PHE A 51 -5.75 -1.96 -7.38
N PRO A 52 -4.92 -1.31 -8.22
CA PRO A 52 -3.93 -2.02 -9.02
C PRO A 52 -2.85 -2.64 -8.13
N LEU A 53 -2.46 -3.86 -8.44
CA LEU A 53 -1.45 -4.64 -7.75
C LEU A 53 -0.31 -5.00 -8.71
N ASP A 54 0.82 -5.44 -8.15
CA ASP A 54 1.92 -5.99 -8.94
C ASP A 54 1.45 -7.13 -9.84
N GLY A 55 2.00 -7.21 -11.06
CA GLY A 55 1.63 -8.25 -12.02
C GLY A 55 0.33 -8.03 -12.76
N GLY A 56 -0.25 -6.83 -12.71
CA GLY A 56 -1.46 -6.46 -13.47
C GLY A 56 -2.75 -7.05 -12.91
N SER A 57 -2.74 -7.46 -11.65
CA SER A 57 -3.93 -7.88 -10.91
C SER A 57 -4.54 -6.72 -10.13
N TYR A 58 -5.71 -6.96 -9.52
CA TYR A 58 -6.45 -5.99 -8.75
C TYR A 58 -6.94 -6.56 -7.42
N ALA A 59 -7.01 -5.71 -6.40
CA ALA A 59 -7.92 -5.90 -5.29
C ALA A 59 -9.22 -5.18 -5.62
N ILE A 60 -10.34 -5.90 -5.60
CA ILE A 60 -11.68 -5.35 -5.84
C ILE A 60 -12.30 -5.03 -4.48
N VAL A 61 -12.62 -3.76 -4.23
CA VAL A 61 -13.04 -3.30 -2.90
C VAL A 61 -14.37 -2.58 -2.98
N ASN A 62 -15.31 -3.00 -2.14
CA ASN A 62 -16.64 -2.42 -2.10
C ASN A 62 -16.62 -1.00 -1.52
N LYS A 63 -17.28 -0.06 -2.17
CA LYS A 63 -17.35 1.35 -1.77
C LYS A 63 -18.04 1.54 -0.42
N ASN A 64 -19.15 0.80 -0.15
CA ASN A 64 -19.89 0.95 1.08
C ASN A 64 -19.12 0.48 2.32
N SER A 65 -18.40 -0.64 2.22
CA SER A 65 -17.79 -1.31 3.38
C SER A 65 -16.29 -1.07 3.52
N GLY A 66 -15.59 -0.77 2.40
CA GLY A 66 -14.13 -0.75 2.34
C GLY A 66 -13.47 -2.12 2.40
N LYS A 67 -14.24 -3.19 2.25
CA LYS A 67 -13.75 -4.58 2.30
C LYS A 67 -13.46 -5.12 0.91
N ALA A 68 -12.45 -6.00 0.83
CA ALA A 68 -12.06 -6.66 -0.41
C ALA A 68 -13.04 -7.79 -0.75
N VAL A 69 -13.32 -7.95 -2.05
CA VAL A 69 -14.00 -9.14 -2.57
C VAL A 69 -13.01 -10.30 -2.55
N THR A 70 -13.45 -11.40 -1.95
CA THR A 70 -12.72 -12.65 -1.84
C THR A 70 -13.66 -13.83 -2.06
N THR A 71 -13.17 -15.03 -1.95
CA THR A 71 -13.96 -16.25 -2.06
C THR A 71 -13.57 -17.21 -0.94
N GLY A 72 -14.39 -18.21 -0.71
CA GLY A 72 -14.20 -19.21 0.31
C GLY A 72 -15.50 -19.52 1.03
N SER A 73 -15.47 -20.48 1.95
CA SER A 73 -16.63 -20.93 2.70
C SER A 73 -17.44 -19.77 3.28
N GLY A 74 -18.67 -19.59 2.82
CA GLY A 74 -19.55 -18.51 3.25
C GLY A 74 -21.03 -18.82 3.02
N TRP A 75 -21.92 -18.05 3.66
CA TRP A 75 -23.34 -18.09 3.40
C TRP A 75 -23.66 -17.23 2.18
N ILE A 76 -24.41 -17.77 1.22
CA ILE A 76 -24.89 -17.03 0.04
C ILE A 76 -25.78 -15.86 0.47
N ALA A 77 -26.68 -16.13 1.42
CA ALA A 77 -27.46 -15.14 2.12
C ALA A 77 -27.86 -15.69 3.50
N PRO A 78 -27.94 -14.87 4.55
CA PRO A 78 -28.20 -15.33 5.93
C PRO A 78 -29.46 -16.18 6.08
N ASN A 79 -30.47 -15.98 5.23
CA ASN A 79 -31.74 -16.63 5.31
C ASN A 79 -31.92 -17.85 4.39
N THR A 80 -30.92 -18.22 3.59
CA THR A 80 -31.11 -19.26 2.58
C THR A 80 -30.71 -20.66 3.06
N MET A 81 -30.03 -20.81 4.19
CA MET A 81 -29.41 -22.08 4.64
C MET A 81 -28.49 -22.71 3.56
N SER A 82 -28.27 -22.02 2.45
CA SER A 82 -27.45 -22.47 1.33
C SER A 82 -26.01 -22.01 1.56
N HIS A 83 -25.11 -22.96 1.49
CA HIS A 83 -23.67 -22.74 1.67
C HIS A 83 -22.97 -23.18 0.39
N ASP A 84 -22.20 -22.26 -0.19
CA ASP A 84 -21.36 -22.53 -1.33
C ASP A 84 -19.90 -22.21 -0.99
N PRO A 85 -18.99 -23.18 -1.06
CA PRO A 85 -17.58 -22.96 -0.73
C PRO A 85 -16.83 -22.06 -1.75
N GLU A 86 -17.42 -21.84 -2.92
CA GLU A 86 -16.87 -21.02 -3.99
C GLU A 86 -17.61 -19.69 -4.20
N ALA A 87 -18.64 -19.40 -3.38
CA ALA A 87 -19.36 -18.14 -3.45
C ALA A 87 -18.43 -16.94 -3.14
N LEU A 88 -18.65 -15.85 -3.86
CA LEU A 88 -17.95 -14.61 -3.58
C LEU A 88 -18.54 -13.93 -2.34
N LYS A 89 -17.65 -13.34 -1.56
CA LYS A 89 -17.98 -12.58 -0.35
C LYS A 89 -17.03 -11.41 -0.17
N GLN A 90 -17.36 -10.50 0.70
CA GLN A 90 -16.41 -9.48 1.14
C GLN A 90 -15.73 -9.87 2.45
N ALA A 91 -14.47 -9.50 2.61
CA ALA A 91 -13.73 -9.66 3.84
C ALA A 91 -12.60 -8.63 3.98
N LYS A 92 -12.03 -8.54 5.18
CA LYS A 92 -10.83 -7.76 5.38
C LYS A 92 -9.71 -8.29 4.47
N TRP A 93 -8.99 -7.38 3.82
CA TRP A 93 -7.85 -7.71 2.98
C TRP A 93 -6.75 -8.44 3.76
N THR A 94 -6.24 -9.52 3.22
CA THR A 94 -5.16 -10.33 3.80
C THR A 94 -3.91 -10.41 2.91
N GLY A 95 -4.07 -10.10 1.61
CA GLY A 95 -3.05 -10.29 0.60
C GLY A 95 -2.98 -11.71 0.04
N ALA A 96 -3.86 -12.60 0.46
CA ALA A 96 -3.96 -13.96 -0.06
C ALA A 96 -4.27 -13.96 -1.57
N ALA A 97 -3.96 -15.06 -2.25
CA ALA A 97 -4.28 -15.18 -3.67
C ALA A 97 -5.79 -15.12 -3.96
N THR A 98 -6.62 -15.53 -3.00
CA THR A 98 -8.09 -15.46 -3.08
C THR A 98 -8.65 -14.05 -3.04
N ASP A 99 -7.87 -13.06 -2.59
CA ASP A 99 -8.26 -11.65 -2.56
C ASP A 99 -7.89 -10.92 -3.88
N LYS A 100 -7.14 -11.59 -4.77
CA LYS A 100 -6.54 -10.99 -5.98
C LYS A 100 -7.25 -11.46 -7.24
N TRP A 101 -7.47 -10.53 -8.15
CA TRP A 101 -8.28 -10.74 -9.35
C TRP A 101 -7.55 -10.27 -10.60
N ASN A 102 -7.63 -11.03 -11.66
CA ASN A 102 -7.18 -10.64 -13.00
C ASN A 102 -8.40 -10.37 -13.87
N LEU A 103 -8.28 -9.41 -14.77
CA LEU A 103 -9.26 -9.12 -15.80
C LEU A 103 -8.78 -9.73 -17.12
N ARG A 104 -9.53 -10.67 -17.65
CA ARG A 104 -9.28 -11.27 -18.96
C ARG A 104 -10.29 -10.76 -19.95
N ASP A 105 -9.83 -10.16 -21.04
CA ASP A 105 -10.69 -9.64 -22.08
C ASP A 105 -11.53 -10.77 -22.73
N ALA A 106 -12.84 -10.58 -22.79
CA ALA A 106 -13.82 -11.45 -23.44
C ALA A 106 -14.44 -10.78 -24.67
N GLY A 107 -13.87 -9.66 -25.13
CA GLY A 107 -14.33 -8.89 -26.27
C GLY A 107 -15.49 -7.93 -25.96
N ASN A 108 -15.64 -6.91 -26.81
CA ASN A 108 -16.73 -5.92 -26.71
C ASN A 108 -16.88 -5.22 -25.35
N GLY A 109 -15.76 -4.99 -24.64
CA GLY A 109 -15.77 -4.33 -23.32
C GLY A 109 -16.16 -5.24 -22.14
N TYR A 110 -16.32 -6.54 -22.39
CA TYR A 110 -16.61 -7.53 -21.35
C TYR A 110 -15.35 -8.26 -20.91
N HIS A 111 -15.36 -8.75 -19.67
CA HIS A 111 -14.23 -9.41 -19.03
C HIS A 111 -14.66 -10.66 -18.27
N GLU A 112 -13.84 -11.71 -18.31
CA GLU A 112 -13.82 -12.70 -17.26
C GLU A 112 -13.03 -12.13 -16.06
N ILE A 113 -13.59 -12.21 -14.87
CA ILE A 113 -12.95 -11.76 -13.62
C ILE A 113 -12.39 -13.00 -12.93
N VAL A 114 -11.07 -13.18 -13.02
CA VAL A 114 -10.37 -14.43 -12.65
C VAL A 114 -9.81 -14.33 -11.25
N ASN A 115 -10.22 -15.20 -10.33
CA ASN A 115 -9.63 -15.33 -9.00
C ASN A 115 -8.26 -15.99 -9.07
N GLN A 116 -7.22 -15.38 -8.49
CA GLN A 116 -5.86 -15.94 -8.53
C GLN A 116 -5.69 -17.19 -7.67
N GLY A 117 -6.45 -17.30 -6.58
CA GLY A 117 -6.34 -18.44 -5.66
C GLY A 117 -6.85 -19.75 -6.25
N TYR A 118 -7.93 -19.67 -7.00
CA TYR A 118 -8.56 -20.85 -7.59
C TYR A 118 -8.30 -20.99 -9.10
N GLY A 119 -7.86 -19.94 -9.78
CA GLY A 119 -7.73 -19.93 -11.25
C GLY A 119 -9.07 -20.00 -12.00
N LYS A 120 -10.18 -19.84 -11.28
CA LYS A 120 -11.55 -19.85 -11.79
C LYS A 120 -12.06 -18.42 -12.00
N VAL A 121 -13.15 -18.29 -12.77
CA VAL A 121 -13.78 -17.00 -13.09
C VAL A 121 -15.05 -16.79 -12.27
N ALA A 122 -15.35 -15.55 -11.96
CA ALA A 122 -16.64 -15.17 -11.40
C ALA A 122 -17.76 -15.56 -12.37
N SER A 123 -18.85 -16.12 -11.83
CA SER A 123 -19.96 -16.69 -12.58
C SER A 123 -21.30 -16.40 -11.90
N TYR A 124 -22.34 -16.31 -12.67
CA TYR A 124 -23.72 -16.31 -12.15
C TYR A 124 -24.07 -17.67 -11.57
N ALA A 125 -24.64 -17.66 -10.38
CA ALA A 125 -25.20 -18.80 -9.71
C ALA A 125 -26.56 -18.49 -9.10
N LYS A 126 -27.35 -19.52 -8.81
CA LYS A 126 -28.67 -19.39 -8.21
C LYS A 126 -28.86 -20.41 -7.11
N ALA A 127 -29.30 -19.96 -5.95
CA ALA A 127 -29.67 -20.80 -4.83
C ALA A 127 -31.13 -20.59 -4.42
N GLY A 128 -31.76 -21.66 -3.90
CA GLY A 128 -33.15 -21.62 -3.47
C GLY A 128 -34.16 -21.87 -4.58
N ILE A 129 -35.47 -21.86 -4.23
CA ILE A 129 -36.55 -22.18 -5.13
C ILE A 129 -37.67 -21.10 -5.01
N GLY A 130 -38.24 -20.73 -6.16
CA GLY A 130 -39.36 -19.80 -6.24
C GLY A 130 -39.02 -18.40 -5.68
N PRO A 131 -39.90 -17.78 -4.89
CA PRO A 131 -39.70 -16.42 -4.36
C PRO A 131 -38.54 -16.29 -3.38
N LEU A 132 -38.01 -17.41 -2.88
CA LEU A 132 -36.83 -17.45 -1.99
C LEU A 132 -35.50 -17.65 -2.74
N ALA A 133 -35.53 -17.71 -4.07
CA ALA A 133 -34.32 -17.84 -4.87
C ALA A 133 -33.48 -16.57 -4.78
N VAL A 134 -32.17 -16.77 -4.65
CA VAL A 134 -31.17 -15.70 -4.60
C VAL A 134 -30.21 -15.89 -5.75
N ASP A 135 -30.06 -14.86 -6.56
CA ASP A 135 -29.02 -14.79 -7.60
C ASP A 135 -27.75 -14.24 -6.94
N TYR A 136 -26.62 -14.94 -7.13
CA TYR A 136 -25.36 -14.60 -6.48
C TYR A 136 -24.17 -14.87 -7.43
N VAL A 137 -22.98 -14.55 -6.97
CA VAL A 137 -21.74 -14.78 -7.74
C VAL A 137 -20.93 -15.89 -7.07
N ASP A 138 -20.56 -16.89 -7.83
CA ASP A 138 -19.63 -17.95 -7.43
C ASP A 138 -18.41 -18.03 -8.38
N LEU A 139 -17.64 -19.08 -8.28
CA LEU A 139 -16.50 -19.36 -9.15
C LEU A 139 -16.78 -20.59 -10.04
N ASP A 140 -16.54 -20.45 -11.33
CA ASP A 140 -16.64 -21.54 -12.30
C ASP A 140 -15.42 -21.57 -13.25
N ASN A 141 -15.34 -22.61 -14.07
CA ASN A 141 -14.30 -22.72 -15.08
C ASN A 141 -14.48 -21.65 -16.16
N SER A 142 -13.36 -21.15 -16.68
CA SER A 142 -13.35 -20.16 -17.77
C SER A 142 -14.15 -20.60 -18.98
N ASN A 143 -15.06 -19.74 -19.44
CA ASN A 143 -15.79 -19.87 -20.71
C ASN A 143 -16.22 -18.48 -21.19
N PRO A 144 -15.39 -17.75 -21.95
CA PRO A 144 -15.69 -16.39 -22.40
C PRO A 144 -16.88 -16.28 -23.35
N SER A 145 -17.36 -17.41 -23.88
CA SER A 145 -18.57 -17.46 -24.71
C SER A 145 -19.86 -17.57 -23.92
N ASP A 146 -19.78 -17.93 -22.64
CA ASP A 146 -20.92 -18.05 -21.74
C ASP A 146 -21.25 -16.67 -21.12
N PRO A 147 -22.40 -16.08 -21.43
CA PRO A 147 -22.74 -14.74 -20.92
C PRO A 147 -22.95 -14.68 -19.40
N ASP A 148 -23.08 -15.82 -18.73
CA ASP A 148 -23.20 -15.93 -17.27
C ASP A 148 -21.83 -15.85 -16.56
N ARG A 149 -20.72 -15.88 -17.29
CA ARG A 149 -19.34 -15.84 -16.76
C ARG A 149 -18.55 -14.60 -17.17
N VAL A 150 -19.24 -13.64 -17.77
CA VAL A 150 -18.60 -12.45 -18.35
C VAL A 150 -19.31 -11.20 -17.85
N PHE A 151 -18.53 -10.22 -17.44
CA PHE A 151 -19.02 -9.00 -16.81
C PHE A 151 -18.50 -7.75 -17.54
N SER A 152 -19.30 -6.70 -17.54
CA SER A 152 -18.87 -5.35 -17.87
C SER A 152 -18.39 -4.63 -16.60
N ILE A 153 -17.27 -3.95 -16.70
CA ILE A 153 -16.80 -3.03 -15.66
C ILE A 153 -17.23 -1.63 -16.11
N PHE A 154 -18.33 -1.15 -15.52
CA PHE A 154 -19.11 -0.03 -16.00
C PHE A 154 -18.83 1.23 -15.17
N ASP A 155 -18.41 2.30 -15.85
CA ASP A 155 -18.04 3.60 -15.23
C ASP A 155 -19.21 4.59 -15.12
N GLY A 156 -20.43 4.18 -15.47
CA GLY A 156 -21.62 5.02 -15.47
C GLY A 156 -21.89 5.73 -16.80
N THR A 157 -21.04 5.54 -17.82
CA THR A 157 -21.20 6.19 -19.14
C THR A 157 -22.06 5.33 -20.05
N VAL A 158 -23.13 5.90 -20.59
CA VAL A 158 -24.02 5.30 -21.60
C VAL A 158 -24.06 6.16 -22.85
N GLU A 159 -24.19 5.51 -24.01
CA GLU A 159 -24.45 6.21 -25.26
C GLU A 159 -25.97 6.31 -25.48
N PHE A 160 -26.48 7.53 -25.65
CA PHE A 160 -27.88 7.79 -25.93
C PHE A 160 -27.98 8.74 -27.14
N PHE A 161 -28.58 8.28 -28.24
CA PHE A 161 -28.69 9.00 -29.51
C PHE A 161 -27.35 9.56 -30.05
N GLY A 162 -26.27 8.79 -29.94
CA GLY A 162 -24.93 9.18 -30.39
C GLY A 162 -24.24 10.23 -29.49
N GLN A 163 -24.75 10.46 -28.29
CA GLN A 163 -24.13 11.29 -27.26
C GLN A 163 -23.83 10.45 -26.01
N GLU A 164 -22.65 10.64 -25.48
CA GLU A 164 -22.29 10.07 -24.17
C GLU A 164 -23.05 10.78 -23.05
N MET A 165 -23.73 10.02 -22.22
CA MET A 165 -24.41 10.48 -21.02
C MET A 165 -23.93 9.69 -19.82
N LYS A 166 -23.62 10.36 -18.72
CA LYS A 166 -23.23 9.71 -17.47
C LYS A 166 -24.45 9.49 -16.56
N LEU A 167 -24.75 8.24 -16.26
CA LEU A 167 -25.73 7.86 -15.23
C LEU A 167 -25.20 8.17 -13.84
N PHE A 168 -23.89 8.03 -13.66
CA PHE A 168 -23.13 8.47 -12.48
C PHE A 168 -21.69 8.80 -12.90
N ASP A 169 -21.05 9.68 -12.14
CA ASP A 169 -19.60 9.90 -12.19
C ASP A 169 -19.07 9.82 -10.76
N ASP A 170 -18.42 8.71 -10.44
CA ASP A 170 -18.02 8.38 -9.08
C ASP A 170 -16.50 8.35 -8.97
N THR A 171 -15.91 9.53 -9.12
CA THR A 171 -14.47 9.75 -8.98
C THR A 171 -14.15 10.50 -7.70
N PHE A 172 -12.92 10.31 -7.21
CA PHE A 172 -12.39 11.05 -6.08
C PHE A 172 -10.99 11.60 -6.39
N SER A 173 -10.56 12.61 -5.64
CA SER A 173 -9.21 13.16 -5.79
C SER A 173 -8.18 12.30 -5.10
N LEU A 174 -7.11 11.94 -5.81
CA LEU A 174 -5.95 11.28 -5.20
C LEU A 174 -5.20 12.28 -4.30
N PRO A 175 -4.60 11.81 -3.20
CA PRO A 175 -3.69 12.65 -2.43
C PRO A 175 -2.55 13.20 -3.28
N ASN A 176 -2.24 14.48 -3.12
CA ASN A 176 -1.10 15.08 -3.77
C ASN A 176 0.20 14.51 -3.18
N LEU A 177 1.04 13.92 -4.01
CA LEU A 177 2.36 13.50 -3.60
C LEU A 177 3.28 14.73 -3.46
N PRO A 178 4.13 14.78 -2.42
CA PRO A 178 5.09 15.86 -2.26
C PRO A 178 6.13 15.83 -3.39
N VAL A 179 6.66 17.01 -3.72
CA VAL A 179 7.79 17.13 -4.64
C VAL A 179 9.02 16.47 -4.01
N THR A 180 9.67 15.60 -4.76
CA THR A 180 10.86 14.90 -4.30
C THR A 180 12.14 15.63 -4.72
N GLY A 181 13.14 15.64 -3.84
CA GLY A 181 14.48 16.12 -4.09
C GLY A 181 15.51 14.98 -4.07
N THR A 182 16.78 15.37 -4.07
CA THR A 182 17.91 14.47 -3.87
C THR A 182 18.34 14.47 -2.41
N ARG A 183 19.04 13.42 -1.98
CA ARG A 183 19.65 13.36 -0.65
C ARG A 183 20.40 14.65 -0.34
N PRO A 184 20.20 15.27 0.85
CA PRO A 184 20.89 16.50 1.21
C PRO A 184 22.40 16.27 1.39
N ASP A 185 23.18 17.32 1.24
CA ASP A 185 24.58 17.28 1.63
C ASP A 185 24.74 17.24 3.15
N ALA A 186 25.74 16.48 3.62
CA ALA A 186 26.09 16.48 5.03
C ALA A 186 26.70 17.84 5.42
N PRO A 187 26.37 18.41 6.59
CA PRO A 187 26.98 19.64 7.06
C PRO A 187 28.49 19.57 7.05
N ASN A 188 29.15 20.72 6.76
CA ASN A 188 30.60 20.80 6.64
C ASN A 188 31.13 21.99 7.44
N TYR A 189 32.43 21.94 7.79
CA TYR A 189 33.15 23.05 8.42
C TYR A 189 33.23 24.25 7.44
N THR A 190 32.87 25.42 7.97
CA THR A 190 33.01 26.72 7.32
C THR A 190 33.88 27.69 8.14
N GLY A 191 34.22 27.28 9.37
CA GLY A 191 34.97 28.03 10.37
C GLY A 191 36.18 27.26 10.90
N GLY A 192 36.53 27.48 12.17
CA GLY A 192 37.66 26.83 12.83
C GLY A 192 37.46 25.35 13.14
N ILE A 193 38.53 24.71 13.64
CA ILE A 193 38.52 23.29 14.04
C ILE A 193 37.59 22.98 15.19
N ASP A 194 37.20 23.98 15.98
CA ASP A 194 36.29 23.94 17.13
C ASP A 194 34.87 24.25 16.77
N GLN A 195 34.54 24.52 15.50
CA GLN A 195 33.20 24.78 15.05
C GLN A 195 32.29 23.58 15.36
N GLN A 196 31.18 23.87 16.05
CA GLN A 196 30.15 22.87 16.32
C GLN A 196 29.20 22.74 15.11
N LEU A 197 29.33 21.64 14.37
CA LEU A 197 28.39 21.33 13.29
C LEU A 197 27.02 20.91 13.88
N PRO A 198 25.89 21.13 13.15
CA PRO A 198 24.54 20.82 13.66
C PRO A 198 24.38 19.32 13.94
N GLN A 199 23.45 18.96 14.85
CA GLN A 199 23.14 17.56 15.17
C GLN A 199 22.57 16.83 13.95
N THR A 200 21.72 17.51 13.19
CA THR A 200 21.15 16.96 11.95
C THR A 200 21.28 17.96 10.81
N SER A 201 21.35 17.46 9.59
CA SER A 201 21.13 18.28 8.40
C SER A 201 19.66 18.65 8.24
N ASN A 202 19.33 19.48 7.26
CA ASN A 202 17.95 19.61 6.78
C ASN A 202 17.46 18.25 6.25
N SER A 203 16.17 17.97 6.47
CA SER A 203 15.49 16.80 5.93
C SER A 203 14.94 17.11 4.54
N VAL A 204 15.07 16.17 3.60
CA VAL A 204 14.57 16.29 2.22
C VAL A 204 13.69 15.09 1.90
N VAL A 205 12.51 15.35 1.35
CA VAL A 205 11.65 14.28 0.80
C VAL A 205 12.33 13.72 -0.45
N VAL A 206 12.68 12.45 -0.44
CA VAL A 206 13.34 11.76 -1.55
C VAL A 206 12.45 10.78 -2.27
N GLY A 207 11.29 10.45 -1.71
CA GLY A 207 10.31 9.56 -2.32
C GLY A 207 8.95 9.65 -1.64
N ALA A 208 7.90 9.33 -2.40
CA ALA A 208 6.55 9.21 -1.88
C ALA A 208 5.75 8.20 -2.71
N SER A 209 4.86 7.45 -2.05
CA SER A 209 4.03 6.44 -2.69
C SER A 209 2.59 6.51 -2.20
N LEU A 210 1.65 6.26 -3.11
CA LEU A 210 0.27 5.98 -2.72
C LEU A 210 0.16 4.54 -2.20
N VAL A 211 -0.56 4.37 -1.10
CA VAL A 211 -0.81 3.07 -0.48
C VAL A 211 -2.33 2.87 -0.37
N PRO A 212 -2.91 1.82 -0.97
CA PRO A 212 -4.33 1.51 -0.83
C PRO A 212 -4.77 1.36 0.63
N CYS A 213 -5.92 1.89 0.97
CA CYS A 213 -6.43 1.89 2.34
C CYS A 213 -6.60 0.49 2.94
N ILE A 214 -6.83 -0.52 2.10
CA ILE A 214 -6.96 -1.92 2.54
C ILE A 214 -5.66 -2.49 3.13
N MET A 215 -4.51 -1.95 2.73
CA MET A 215 -3.18 -2.37 3.19
C MET A 215 -2.71 -1.59 4.43
N VAL A 216 -3.50 -0.62 4.88
CA VAL A 216 -3.18 0.22 6.04
C VAL A 216 -4.03 -0.19 7.23
N ASN A 217 -3.39 -0.56 8.33
CA ASN A 217 -4.04 -0.67 9.61
C ASN A 217 -3.99 0.69 10.32
N ASP A 218 -5.04 1.46 10.16
CA ASP A 218 -5.22 2.73 10.83
C ASP A 218 -6.05 2.49 12.10
N ASN A 219 -5.40 2.47 13.26
CA ASN A 219 -6.04 2.18 14.54
C ASN A 219 -7.15 3.18 14.92
N GLN A 220 -7.26 4.29 14.21
CA GLN A 220 -8.28 5.32 14.46
C GLN A 220 -9.46 5.25 13.49
N ALA A 221 -9.39 4.39 12.46
CA ALA A 221 -10.39 4.35 11.40
C ALA A 221 -10.79 2.92 11.02
N SER A 222 -12.10 2.67 10.91
CA SER A 222 -12.64 1.43 10.34
C SER A 222 -12.41 1.35 8.83
N ASP A 223 -12.58 0.17 8.23
CA ASP A 223 -12.52 -0.01 6.77
C ASP A 223 -13.52 0.91 6.06
N TYR A 224 -14.74 1.04 6.61
CA TYR A 224 -15.75 1.99 6.17
C TYR A 224 -15.21 3.44 6.16
N THR A 225 -14.63 3.88 7.26
CA THR A 225 -14.08 5.25 7.37
C THR A 225 -12.92 5.47 6.41
N LYS A 226 -12.03 4.47 6.26
CA LYS A 226 -10.88 4.55 5.35
C LYS A 226 -11.30 4.71 3.90
N ILE A 227 -12.23 3.87 3.41
CA ILE A 227 -12.64 3.91 2.00
C ILE A 227 -13.35 5.22 1.64
N HIS A 228 -14.06 5.85 2.57
CA HIS A 228 -14.77 7.11 2.34
C HIS A 228 -13.88 8.34 2.46
N ASN A 229 -12.90 8.33 3.37
CA ASN A 229 -12.10 9.51 3.68
C ASN A 229 -10.66 9.46 3.13
N SER A 230 -10.11 8.27 2.99
CA SER A 230 -8.72 8.05 2.56
C SER A 230 -8.59 6.75 1.78
N PRO A 231 -9.20 6.62 0.58
CA PRO A 231 -9.05 5.41 -0.25
C PRO A 231 -7.57 5.11 -0.54
N TYR A 232 -6.75 6.16 -0.60
CA TYR A 232 -5.30 6.07 -0.63
C TYR A 232 -4.68 6.88 0.51
N TYR A 233 -3.68 6.29 1.12
CA TYR A 233 -2.73 6.92 2.04
C TYR A 233 -1.47 7.32 1.27
N THR A 234 -0.65 8.18 1.87
CA THR A 234 0.65 8.56 1.30
C THR A 234 1.77 8.13 2.24
N LEU A 235 2.66 7.25 1.77
CA LEU A 235 3.92 6.94 2.44
C LEU A 235 4.99 7.89 1.92
N VAL A 236 5.59 8.68 2.82
CA VAL A 236 6.64 9.66 2.49
C VAL A 236 7.96 9.19 3.08
N LYS A 237 9.02 9.23 2.28
CA LYS A 237 10.41 8.97 2.68
C LYS A 237 11.19 10.27 2.67
N GLU A 238 11.81 10.60 3.80
CA GLU A 238 12.73 11.72 3.96
C GLU A 238 14.12 11.22 4.33
N GLU A 239 15.16 11.87 3.85
CA GLU A 239 16.54 11.58 4.22
C GLU A 239 17.21 12.82 4.83
N TYR A 240 18.04 12.59 5.83
CA TYR A 240 18.88 13.59 6.49
C TYR A 240 20.11 12.94 7.09
N TRP A 241 21.12 13.74 7.42
CA TRP A 241 22.31 13.29 8.11
C TRP A 241 22.15 13.48 9.61
N ASP A 242 22.45 12.44 10.39
CA ASP A 242 22.43 12.42 11.86
C ASP A 242 23.86 12.27 12.37
N LYS A 243 24.28 13.23 13.20
CA LYS A 243 25.66 13.29 13.72
C LYS A 243 25.91 12.14 14.71
N THR A 244 26.91 11.31 14.43
CA THR A 244 27.32 10.20 15.29
C THR A 244 28.38 10.62 16.30
N PHE A 245 29.29 11.53 15.89
CA PHE A 245 30.38 12.00 16.72
C PHE A 245 30.89 13.37 16.26
N SER A 246 31.43 14.17 17.22
CA SER A 246 32.16 15.40 16.91
C SER A 246 33.14 15.70 18.04
N ALA A 247 34.40 15.96 17.68
CA ALA A 247 35.44 16.38 18.63
C ALA A 247 36.62 17.10 17.95
N VAL A 248 37.31 17.89 18.73
CA VAL A 248 38.68 18.34 18.39
C VAL A 248 39.66 17.29 18.92
N ILE A 249 40.47 16.75 18.03
CA ILE A 249 41.43 15.69 18.33
C ILE A 249 42.85 16.27 18.22
N PRO A 250 43.60 16.35 19.33
CA PRO A 250 44.97 16.87 19.32
C PRO A 250 45.89 16.05 18.41
N ALA A 251 46.94 16.69 17.90
CA ALA A 251 47.89 16.11 16.99
C ALA A 251 48.41 14.73 17.44
N GLY A 252 48.33 13.73 16.57
CA GLY A 252 48.81 12.36 16.82
C GLY A 252 47.99 11.55 17.80
N LEU A 253 46.88 12.08 18.37
CA LEU A 253 46.02 11.33 19.29
C LEU A 253 44.90 10.58 18.58
N THR A 254 44.48 9.49 19.24
CA THR A 254 43.36 8.65 18.84
C THR A 254 42.17 8.84 19.77
N ARG A 255 40.96 8.85 19.21
CA ARG A 255 39.69 8.83 19.97
C ARG A 255 38.84 7.66 19.53
N ASN A 256 38.32 6.91 20.50
CA ASN A 256 37.29 5.94 20.31
C ASN A 256 35.94 6.58 20.63
N TYR A 257 34.90 6.24 19.89
CA TYR A 257 33.55 6.70 20.14
C TYR A 257 32.54 5.63 19.77
N THR A 258 31.33 5.73 20.31
CA THR A 258 30.25 4.82 20.04
C THR A 258 29.01 5.58 19.58
N PHE A 259 28.22 4.97 18.72
CA PHE A 259 26.94 5.51 18.29
C PHE A 259 25.93 4.40 18.01
N LYS A 260 24.65 4.76 17.99
CA LYS A 260 23.57 3.83 17.68
C LYS A 260 23.19 3.92 16.20
N THR A 261 22.92 2.76 15.60
CA THR A 261 22.49 2.59 14.23
C THR A 261 21.38 1.55 14.12
N GLY A 262 20.79 1.34 12.95
CA GLY A 262 19.72 0.38 12.73
C GLY A 262 18.32 0.96 12.96
N VAL A 263 17.42 0.11 13.44
CA VAL A 263 16.01 0.45 13.68
C VAL A 263 15.62 0.01 15.08
N THR A 264 14.93 0.87 15.82
CA THR A 264 14.42 0.49 17.14
C THR A 264 13.34 -0.58 17.01
N SER A 265 13.20 -1.44 18.02
CA SER A 265 12.14 -2.45 18.04
C SER A 265 10.74 -1.81 17.99
N VAL A 266 10.59 -0.61 18.57
CA VAL A 266 9.35 0.15 18.54
C VAL A 266 8.99 0.58 17.12
N ASP A 267 9.95 1.11 16.35
CA ASP A 267 9.70 1.54 14.96
C ASP A 267 9.47 0.35 14.03
N GLN A 268 10.23 -0.77 14.20
CA GLN A 268 9.94 -2.01 13.47
C GLN A 268 8.52 -2.51 13.74
N GLN A 269 8.08 -2.50 14.99
CA GLN A 269 6.74 -2.95 15.35
C GLN A 269 5.67 -2.02 14.78
N LYS A 270 5.85 -0.70 14.86
CA LYS A 270 4.92 0.27 14.25
C LYS A 270 4.77 0.06 12.74
N MET A 271 5.88 -0.14 12.01
CA MET A 271 5.83 -0.43 10.57
C MET A 271 5.07 -1.72 10.28
N THR A 272 5.32 -2.77 11.07
CA THR A 272 4.63 -4.06 10.94
C THR A 272 3.13 -3.93 11.18
N ASP A 273 2.76 -3.28 12.29
CA ASP A 273 1.36 -3.13 12.70
C ASP A 273 0.57 -2.24 11.74
N THR A 274 1.24 -1.23 11.16
CA THR A 274 0.56 -0.23 10.32
C THR A 274 0.49 -0.61 8.85
N LEU A 275 1.59 -1.18 8.28
CA LEU A 275 1.71 -1.47 6.84
C LEU A 275 2.08 -2.91 6.52
N SER A 276 2.20 -3.80 7.51
CA SER A 276 2.76 -5.14 7.28
C SER A 276 4.13 -5.09 6.58
N MET A 277 5.00 -4.17 7.02
CA MET A 277 6.33 -3.93 6.46
C MET A 277 7.38 -3.92 7.56
N LYS A 278 8.61 -4.23 7.19
CA LYS A 278 9.79 -4.22 8.06
C LYS A 278 11.01 -3.71 7.31
N ILE A 279 12.07 -3.39 8.05
CA ILE A 279 13.40 -3.10 7.48
C ILE A 279 14.29 -4.34 7.63
N GLY A 280 14.87 -4.80 6.54
CA GLY A 280 15.87 -5.88 6.53
C GLY A 280 17.24 -5.43 7.02
N ALA A 281 18.11 -6.37 7.42
CA ALA A 281 19.49 -6.09 7.85
C ALA A 281 20.36 -5.47 6.72
N ASP A 282 19.91 -5.54 5.48
CA ASP A 282 20.49 -4.84 4.32
C ASP A 282 19.95 -3.41 4.14
N PHE A 283 19.07 -2.95 5.05
CA PHE A 283 18.32 -1.69 5.02
C PHE A 283 17.31 -1.57 3.86
N GLY A 284 17.00 -2.67 3.19
CA GLY A 284 15.90 -2.79 2.25
C GLY A 284 14.55 -3.00 2.94
N LEU A 285 13.45 -2.83 2.17
CA LEU A 285 12.10 -3.06 2.65
C LEU A 285 11.72 -4.54 2.57
N LYS A 286 11.20 -5.11 3.65
CA LYS A 286 10.54 -6.41 3.71
C LYS A 286 9.05 -6.21 3.79
N PHE A 287 8.31 -6.92 2.95
CA PHE A 287 6.84 -6.86 2.87
C PHE A 287 6.23 -8.13 3.44
N GLY A 288 5.30 -8.00 4.37
CA GLY A 288 4.44 -9.09 4.80
C GLY A 288 3.29 -9.34 3.82
N ASP A 289 2.50 -10.37 4.06
CA ASP A 289 1.48 -10.86 3.13
C ASP A 289 0.49 -9.77 2.68
N ALA A 290 0.00 -8.96 3.61
CA ALA A 290 -0.98 -7.92 3.32
C ALA A 290 -0.46 -6.82 2.37
N SER A 291 0.84 -6.56 2.32
CA SER A 291 1.46 -5.52 1.49
C SER A 291 2.32 -6.07 0.33
N ALA A 292 2.55 -7.39 0.29
CA ALA A 292 3.42 -8.00 -0.71
C ALA A 292 2.97 -7.77 -2.16
N ALA A 293 1.67 -7.54 -2.37
CA ALA A 293 1.12 -7.36 -3.71
C ALA A 293 1.41 -5.98 -4.35
N ILE A 294 1.98 -5.02 -3.60
CA ILE A 294 2.35 -3.68 -4.10
C ILE A 294 3.82 -3.34 -3.80
N LYS A 295 4.62 -4.34 -3.46
CA LYS A 295 6.02 -4.17 -3.06
C LYS A 295 6.87 -3.46 -4.12
N SER A 296 6.67 -3.81 -5.39
CA SER A 296 7.45 -3.25 -6.49
C SER A 296 7.12 -1.78 -6.72
N GLU A 297 5.84 -1.40 -6.65
CA GLU A 297 5.43 0.00 -6.79
C GLU A 297 5.94 0.86 -5.63
N ILE A 298 5.75 0.43 -4.38
CA ILE A 298 6.25 1.16 -3.22
C ILE A 298 7.78 1.30 -3.28
N SER A 299 8.50 0.20 -3.50
CA SER A 299 9.97 0.20 -3.56
C SER A 299 10.49 1.19 -4.61
N ARG A 300 9.90 1.14 -5.81
CA ARG A 300 10.25 2.04 -6.91
C ARG A 300 9.97 3.51 -6.58
N THR A 301 8.80 3.82 -6.05
CA THR A 301 8.35 5.21 -5.83
C THR A 301 9.02 5.87 -4.65
N ILE A 302 9.37 5.12 -3.59
CA ILE A 302 10.11 5.65 -2.44
C ILE A 302 11.63 5.46 -2.56
N GLN A 303 12.11 4.92 -3.69
CA GLN A 303 13.54 4.70 -3.96
C GLN A 303 14.25 3.93 -2.83
N THR A 304 13.72 2.75 -2.49
CA THR A 304 14.31 1.85 -1.49
C THR A 304 14.25 0.43 -2.01
N GLU A 305 15.38 -0.26 -2.00
CA GLU A 305 15.47 -1.65 -2.46
C GLU A 305 14.57 -2.59 -1.65
N ILE A 306 14.10 -3.65 -2.31
CA ILE A 306 13.44 -4.76 -1.64
C ILE A 306 14.51 -5.58 -0.93
N SER A 307 14.32 -5.86 0.35
CA SER A 307 15.28 -6.64 1.14
C SER A 307 15.42 -8.07 0.62
N THR A 308 16.65 -8.51 0.50
CA THR A 308 17.01 -9.88 0.09
C THR A 308 17.44 -10.76 1.28
N THR A 309 17.54 -10.19 2.48
CA THR A 309 17.94 -10.93 3.69
C THR A 309 16.74 -11.48 4.47
N ASN A 310 16.94 -12.61 5.14
CA ASN A 310 15.93 -13.17 6.05
C ASN A 310 15.93 -12.48 7.42
N THR A 311 17.03 -11.80 7.79
CA THR A 311 17.16 -11.09 9.06
C THR A 311 16.56 -9.68 8.98
N GLU A 312 16.08 -9.17 10.10
CA GLU A 312 15.57 -7.81 10.25
C GLU A 312 16.67 -6.91 10.82
N ALA A 313 16.61 -5.62 10.44
CA ALA A 313 17.46 -4.61 11.07
C ALA A 313 17.04 -4.44 12.54
N SER A 314 18.00 -4.30 13.41
CA SER A 314 17.80 -3.97 14.83
C SER A 314 18.70 -2.81 15.22
N GLU A 315 18.36 -2.14 16.31
CA GLU A 315 19.26 -1.15 16.89
C GLU A 315 20.51 -1.83 17.44
N GLU A 316 21.67 -1.35 17.05
CA GLU A 316 22.96 -1.81 17.54
C GLU A 316 23.86 -0.63 17.89
N THR A 317 24.87 -0.88 18.72
CA THR A 317 25.90 0.10 19.08
C THR A 317 27.18 -0.24 18.32
N ILE A 318 27.64 0.71 17.53
CA ILE A 318 28.89 0.63 16.80
C ILE A 318 29.99 1.37 17.54
N THR A 319 31.18 0.76 17.63
CA THR A 319 32.40 1.42 18.09
C THR A 319 33.26 1.79 16.90
N SER A 320 33.70 3.02 16.85
CA SER A 320 34.56 3.55 15.78
C SER A 320 35.77 4.27 16.39
N THR A 321 36.78 4.51 15.56
CA THR A 321 38.04 5.13 15.99
C THR A 321 38.49 6.16 14.96
N VAL A 322 38.96 7.32 15.45
CA VAL A 322 39.54 8.34 14.62
C VAL A 322 40.88 8.77 15.20
N THR A 323 41.89 8.93 14.34
CA THR A 323 43.26 9.38 14.70
C THR A 323 43.57 10.65 13.94
N SER A 324 44.09 11.65 14.67
CA SER A 324 44.63 12.86 14.08
C SER A 324 46.07 12.62 13.59
N GLU A 325 46.43 13.26 12.48
CA GLU A 325 47.82 13.16 11.94
C GLU A 325 48.85 13.76 12.92
N PRO A 326 50.08 13.24 12.96
CA PRO A 326 51.13 13.86 13.74
C PRO A 326 51.36 15.33 13.33
N GLY A 327 51.43 16.19 14.33
CA GLY A 327 51.63 17.63 14.11
C GLY A 327 50.41 18.43 13.68
N LYS A 328 49.25 17.79 13.51
CA LYS A 328 47.98 18.46 13.10
C LYS A 328 46.87 18.20 14.11
N THR A 329 46.33 19.25 14.71
CA THR A 329 45.08 19.15 15.46
C THR A 329 43.90 19.14 14.51
N THR A 330 42.96 18.21 14.71
CA THR A 330 41.87 17.98 13.76
C THR A 330 40.52 18.16 14.43
N GLY A 331 39.69 19.09 13.92
CA GLY A 331 38.24 19.08 14.12
C GLY A 331 37.63 17.93 13.29
N PHE A 332 36.96 17.01 13.93
CA PHE A 332 36.37 15.85 13.27
C PHE A 332 34.89 15.74 13.61
N THR A 333 34.07 15.54 12.59
CA THR A 333 32.63 15.24 12.75
C THR A 333 32.26 14.14 11.79
N GLU A 334 31.53 13.14 12.29
CA GLU A 334 30.97 12.06 11.46
C GLU A 334 29.45 12.09 11.52
N TYR A 335 28.84 11.81 10.40
CA TYR A 335 27.41 11.66 10.19
C TYR A 335 27.09 10.28 9.61
N GLN A 336 25.96 9.70 10.02
CA GLN A 336 25.31 8.58 9.34
C GLN A 336 24.03 9.04 8.63
N LEU A 337 23.64 8.33 7.57
CA LEU A 337 22.38 8.60 6.91
C LEU A 337 21.22 8.14 7.79
N ALA A 338 20.27 9.02 8.01
CA ALA A 338 18.98 8.69 8.64
C ALA A 338 17.85 8.83 7.62
N THR A 339 16.97 7.85 7.62
CA THR A 339 15.76 7.82 6.79
C THR A 339 14.56 7.85 7.71
N LYS A 340 13.62 8.75 7.42
CA LYS A 340 12.36 8.90 8.14
C LYS A 340 11.21 8.53 7.20
N TYR A 341 10.36 7.60 7.63
CA TYR A 341 9.14 7.23 6.92
C TYR A 341 7.93 7.78 7.68
N THR A 342 7.04 8.44 6.96
CA THR A 342 5.80 9.01 7.54
C THR A 342 4.61 8.54 6.70
N LEU A 343 3.62 7.92 7.35
CA LEU A 343 2.36 7.53 6.70
C LEU A 343 1.29 8.58 7.01
N LYS A 344 0.66 9.11 5.94
CA LYS A 344 -0.33 10.18 6.03
C LYS A 344 -1.67 9.74 5.44
N ARG A 345 -2.77 10.20 6.04
CA ARG A 345 -4.13 10.13 5.46
C ARG A 345 -4.28 11.12 4.30
N ALA A 346 -5.38 11.02 3.57
CA ALA A 346 -5.66 11.93 2.45
C ALA A 346 -5.76 13.42 2.86
N ASP A 347 -6.16 13.70 4.10
CA ASP A 347 -6.21 15.05 4.67
C ASP A 347 -4.85 15.59 5.14
N GLY A 348 -3.78 14.78 5.00
CA GLY A 348 -2.41 15.12 5.41
C GLY A 348 -2.09 14.81 6.86
N SER A 349 -3.05 14.39 7.69
CA SER A 349 -2.78 13.96 9.07
C SER A 349 -1.96 12.67 9.11
N ILE A 350 -1.11 12.52 10.13
CA ILE A 350 -0.26 11.34 10.28
C ILE A 350 -1.04 10.18 10.93
N VAL A 351 -0.76 8.96 10.48
CA VAL A 351 -1.37 7.72 11.03
C VAL A 351 -0.74 7.34 12.37
N SER A 352 0.59 7.44 12.44
CA SER A 352 1.40 7.17 13.64
C SER A 352 2.65 8.04 13.62
N ASP A 353 3.38 8.09 14.73
CA ASP A 353 4.70 8.72 14.74
C ASP A 353 5.58 8.16 13.64
N PRO A 354 6.41 9.00 12.99
CA PRO A 354 7.32 8.56 11.96
C PRO A 354 8.27 7.45 12.43
N TRP A 355 8.68 6.60 11.50
CA TRP A 355 9.67 5.55 11.74
C TRP A 355 11.05 6.00 11.27
N VAL A 356 12.08 5.80 12.08
CA VAL A 356 13.44 6.25 11.77
C VAL A 356 14.37 5.04 11.62
N VAL A 357 15.11 5.05 10.51
CA VAL A 357 16.15 4.06 10.16
C VAL A 357 17.47 4.77 10.08
N LYS A 358 18.46 4.36 10.88
CA LYS A 358 19.83 4.88 10.85
C LYS A 358 20.75 3.88 10.17
N ASN A 359 21.45 4.31 9.11
CA ASN A 359 22.24 3.42 8.26
C ASN A 359 23.73 3.75 8.36
N ASN A 360 24.46 2.95 9.14
CA ASN A 360 25.90 3.09 9.31
C ASN A 360 26.74 2.65 8.10
N LYS A 361 26.14 2.03 7.09
CA LYS A 361 26.81 1.70 5.82
C LYS A 361 26.97 2.94 4.93
N ILE A 362 26.23 4.03 5.24
CA ILE A 362 26.27 5.29 4.53
C ILE A 362 26.66 6.38 5.53
N THR A 363 27.94 6.68 5.59
CA THR A 363 28.51 7.69 6.52
C THR A 363 29.30 8.75 5.77
N VAL A 364 29.43 9.92 6.38
CA VAL A 364 30.26 11.02 5.89
C VAL A 364 31.09 11.58 7.04
N ALA A 365 32.42 11.50 6.92
CA ALA A 365 33.33 12.15 7.82
C ALA A 365 33.68 13.56 7.29
N ARG A 366 33.67 14.56 8.16
CA ARG A 366 34.12 15.92 7.92
C ARG A 366 35.34 16.21 8.80
N LYS A 367 36.38 16.74 8.19
CA LYS A 367 37.65 17.08 8.87
C LYS A 367 38.03 18.52 8.57
N ASN A 368 38.54 19.20 9.59
CA ASN A 368 39.20 20.50 9.47
C ASN A 368 40.46 20.44 10.29
N THR A 369 41.63 20.79 9.72
CA THR A 369 42.95 20.61 10.35
C THR A 369 43.67 21.92 10.48
N GLN A 370 44.39 22.11 11.60
CA GLN A 370 45.32 23.19 11.86
C GLN A 370 46.68 22.65 12.22
#